data_5136356c76a4e04b3bba159e73481e4f
#
_entry.id   5136356c76a4e04b3bba159e73481e4f
#
_cell.length_a   1.000
_cell.length_b   1.000
_cell.length_c   1.000
_cell.angle_alpha   90.00
_cell.angle_beta   90.00
_cell.angle_gamma   90.00
#
_symmetry.space_group_name_H-M   'P 1'
#
loop_
_entity.id
_entity.type
_entity.pdbx_description
1 polymer ?
#
loop_
_entity_poly.entity_id
_entity_poly.type
_entity_poly.pdbx_seq_one_letter_code
_entity_poly.pdbx_strand_id
1 'polypeptide(L)'
;MSFAFFFPGQGSQSLNMMDGFAGQSVVKKTFDEASAVLGQDLWAMINGTDADLIGQTVNTQPIMLAAGVAVCRAYLEAGGKTPAVVAGHSLGEYTALVAAGALDFADAVKLVRLRAELMQSAVPQGVGAMAAILGLEDEQVKAICAEAAQGEVVEAVNFNSPGQVVIAGNAAAVERAMNAAKEAGAKRALPLPVSVPSHCSLMKPAAEKLAEALKTVEIKQPKIRVIHNADVAAYDDAEKIKDALVRQLYSPVRWTETVNALVAEGITESAECGPGKVLAGLAKRINKEAVCSALTNSEQVAAFIEAH
;
A
#
# COMPACT_ATOMS: atom_id res chain seq x y z
N MET A 1 -24.96 7.38 -3.08
CA MET A 1 -24.35 6.83 -1.85
C MET A 1 -22.90 7.28 -1.77
N SER A 2 -22.38 7.47 -0.57
CA SER A 2 -20.94 7.77 -0.40
C SER A 2 -20.14 6.49 -0.47
N PHE A 3 -19.00 6.49 -1.17
CA PHE A 3 -18.12 5.35 -1.30
C PHE A 3 -16.66 5.77 -1.13
N ALA A 4 -15.79 4.80 -0.91
CA ALA A 4 -14.35 5.00 -0.77
C ALA A 4 -13.58 4.44 -1.96
N PHE A 5 -12.38 4.99 -2.24
CA PHE A 5 -11.39 4.32 -3.06
C PHE A 5 -10.25 3.79 -2.20
N PHE A 6 -9.88 2.55 -2.46
CA PHE A 6 -8.71 1.90 -1.87
C PHE A 6 -7.64 1.67 -2.93
N PHE A 7 -6.40 1.97 -2.57
CA PHE A 7 -5.26 1.80 -3.46
C PHE A 7 -4.32 0.72 -2.92
N PRO A 8 -4.08 -0.36 -3.70
CA PRO A 8 -3.20 -1.43 -3.27
C PRO A 8 -1.73 -0.99 -3.22
N GLY A 9 -0.96 -1.69 -2.41
CA GLY A 9 0.49 -1.55 -2.30
C GLY A 9 1.25 -2.68 -2.97
N GLN A 10 2.51 -2.83 -2.57
CA GLN A 10 3.39 -3.91 -3.00
C GLN A 10 2.79 -5.29 -2.65
N GLY A 11 2.90 -6.23 -3.57
CA GLY A 11 2.31 -7.57 -3.48
C GLY A 11 1.11 -7.78 -4.41
N SER A 12 0.56 -6.69 -4.99
CA SER A 12 -0.54 -6.77 -5.96
C SER A 12 -0.07 -6.69 -7.42
N GLN A 13 1.22 -6.43 -7.66
CA GLN A 13 1.80 -6.36 -9.01
C GLN A 13 1.86 -7.76 -9.66
N SER A 14 1.62 -7.78 -10.95
CA SER A 14 1.84 -8.95 -11.81
C SER A 14 2.17 -8.51 -13.23
N LEU A 15 2.81 -9.38 -14.00
CA LEU A 15 2.97 -9.15 -15.42
C LEU A 15 1.59 -9.04 -16.08
N ASN A 16 1.50 -8.16 -17.08
CA ASN A 16 0.29 -7.89 -17.85
C ASN A 16 -0.91 -7.41 -16.99
N MET A 17 -0.64 -6.86 -15.82
CA MET A 17 -1.67 -6.47 -14.85
C MET A 17 -2.64 -5.39 -15.34
N MET A 18 -2.32 -4.70 -16.44
CA MET A 18 -3.19 -3.68 -17.04
C MET A 18 -3.93 -4.16 -18.30
N ASP A 19 -3.85 -5.44 -18.67
CA ASP A 19 -4.51 -5.98 -19.89
C ASP A 19 -6.03 -5.80 -19.88
N GLY A 20 -6.65 -5.80 -18.70
CA GLY A 20 -8.08 -5.53 -18.55
C GLY A 20 -8.53 -4.14 -18.97
N PHE A 21 -7.57 -3.24 -19.23
CA PHE A 21 -7.79 -1.86 -19.71
C PHE A 21 -7.32 -1.68 -21.16
N ALA A 22 -7.23 -2.75 -21.94
CA ALA A 22 -6.86 -2.67 -23.35
C ALA A 22 -7.78 -1.69 -24.10
N GLY A 23 -7.19 -0.76 -24.86
CA GLY A 23 -7.92 0.30 -25.55
C GLY A 23 -8.18 1.57 -24.73
N GLN A 24 -7.94 1.58 -23.43
CA GLN A 24 -8.02 2.77 -22.59
C GLN A 24 -6.72 3.58 -22.68
N SER A 25 -6.69 4.58 -23.55
CA SER A 25 -5.46 5.36 -23.83
C SER A 25 -4.88 6.06 -22.60
N VAL A 26 -5.72 6.46 -21.64
CA VAL A 26 -5.32 7.12 -20.39
C VAL A 26 -4.42 6.22 -19.54
N VAL A 27 -4.62 4.92 -19.59
CA VAL A 27 -3.83 3.96 -18.80
C VAL A 27 -2.37 3.96 -19.30
N LYS A 28 -2.18 3.75 -20.61
CA LYS A 28 -0.83 3.81 -21.19
C LYS A 28 -0.18 5.17 -21.03
N LYS A 29 -0.94 6.27 -21.26
CA LYS A 29 -0.43 7.64 -21.06
C LYS A 29 0.08 7.88 -19.64
N THR A 30 -0.61 7.34 -18.63
CA THR A 30 -0.18 7.46 -17.24
C THR A 30 1.15 6.75 -16.98
N PHE A 31 1.32 5.55 -17.55
CA PHE A 31 2.62 4.85 -17.50
C PHE A 31 3.71 5.56 -18.28
N ASP A 32 3.39 6.14 -19.44
CA ASP A 32 4.34 6.92 -20.25
C ASP A 32 4.81 8.18 -19.48
N GLU A 33 3.89 8.87 -18.78
CA GLU A 33 4.20 10.01 -17.93
C GLU A 33 5.16 9.60 -16.80
N ALA A 34 4.86 8.52 -16.07
CA ALA A 34 5.73 8.01 -15.01
C ALA A 34 7.09 7.55 -15.55
N SER A 35 7.11 6.91 -16.70
CA SER A 35 8.33 6.45 -17.38
C SER A 35 9.23 7.61 -17.79
N ALA A 36 8.65 8.70 -18.31
CA ALA A 36 9.37 9.91 -18.66
C ALA A 36 10.04 10.57 -17.43
N VAL A 37 9.35 10.58 -16.30
CA VAL A 37 9.88 11.13 -15.03
C VAL A 37 11.11 10.36 -14.56
N LEU A 38 11.12 9.03 -14.69
CA LEU A 38 12.19 8.17 -14.20
C LEU A 38 13.28 7.87 -15.25
N GLY A 39 13.03 8.18 -16.53
CA GLY A 39 13.90 7.74 -17.61
C GLY A 39 13.95 6.20 -17.77
N GLN A 40 12.86 5.51 -17.38
CA GLN A 40 12.76 4.05 -17.35
C GLN A 40 11.39 3.61 -17.86
N ASP A 41 11.32 2.72 -18.82
CA ASP A 41 10.06 2.28 -19.43
C ASP A 41 9.30 1.30 -18.53
N LEU A 42 8.44 1.85 -17.67
CA LEU A 42 7.62 1.06 -16.73
C LEU A 42 6.56 0.23 -17.47
N TRP A 43 6.08 0.72 -18.64
CA TRP A 43 5.10 -0.02 -19.43
C TRP A 43 5.72 -1.29 -20.04
N ALA A 44 6.92 -1.18 -20.58
CA ALA A 44 7.66 -2.35 -21.07
C ALA A 44 7.98 -3.33 -19.95
N MET A 45 8.25 -2.86 -18.74
CA MET A 45 8.52 -3.74 -17.60
C MET A 45 7.31 -4.61 -17.23
N ILE A 46 6.11 -4.04 -17.14
CA ILE A 46 4.90 -4.81 -16.77
C ILE A 46 4.40 -5.71 -17.90
N ASN A 47 4.73 -5.41 -19.16
CA ASN A 47 4.38 -6.23 -20.33
C ASN A 47 5.53 -7.14 -20.78
N GLY A 48 6.60 -7.20 -20.02
CA GLY A 48 7.74 -8.09 -20.26
C GLY A 48 7.50 -9.51 -19.76
N THR A 49 8.60 -10.23 -19.55
CA THR A 49 8.58 -11.62 -19.08
C THR A 49 9.29 -11.83 -17.75
N ASP A 50 9.85 -10.77 -17.17
CA ASP A 50 10.63 -10.82 -15.94
C ASP A 50 9.79 -10.34 -14.74
N ALA A 51 9.19 -11.30 -14.04
CA ALA A 51 8.41 -11.02 -12.84
C ALA A 51 9.29 -10.55 -11.66
N ASP A 52 10.54 -10.97 -11.60
CA ASP A 52 11.48 -10.57 -10.54
C ASP A 52 11.83 -9.09 -10.68
N LEU A 53 11.94 -8.60 -11.90
CA LEU A 53 12.21 -7.19 -12.18
C LEU A 53 11.13 -6.27 -11.61
N ILE A 54 9.85 -6.61 -11.81
CA ILE A 54 8.72 -5.83 -11.25
C ILE A 54 8.52 -6.09 -9.75
N GLY A 55 9.09 -7.16 -9.21
CA GLY A 55 9.09 -7.50 -7.79
C GLY A 55 10.13 -6.74 -6.96
N GLN A 56 11.15 -6.16 -7.59
CA GLN A 56 12.13 -5.31 -6.89
C GLN A 56 11.47 -4.04 -6.39
N THR A 57 11.59 -3.74 -5.09
CA THR A 57 10.83 -2.64 -4.46
C THR A 57 11.05 -1.28 -5.15
N VAL A 58 12.24 -1.05 -5.69
CA VAL A 58 12.58 0.18 -6.44
C VAL A 58 11.76 0.33 -7.73
N ASN A 59 11.33 -0.77 -8.32
CA ASN A 59 10.48 -0.81 -9.50
C ASN A 59 9.01 -0.96 -9.13
N THR A 60 8.70 -1.82 -8.15
CA THR A 60 7.33 -2.09 -7.69
C THR A 60 6.63 -0.81 -7.26
N GLN A 61 7.30 0.05 -6.48
CA GLN A 61 6.63 1.23 -5.93
C GLN A 61 6.17 2.21 -7.02
N PRO A 62 7.00 2.67 -7.97
CA PRO A 62 6.51 3.53 -9.04
C PRO A 62 5.54 2.83 -10.00
N ILE A 63 5.70 1.53 -10.25
CA ILE A 63 4.75 0.74 -11.06
C ILE A 63 3.36 0.72 -10.40
N MET A 64 3.27 0.43 -9.11
CA MET A 64 2.01 0.38 -8.40
C MET A 64 1.35 1.75 -8.26
N LEU A 65 2.13 2.80 -8.06
CA LEU A 65 1.62 4.18 -8.07
C LEU A 65 1.01 4.50 -9.45
N ALA A 66 1.74 4.24 -10.53
CA ALA A 66 1.27 4.48 -11.89
C ALA A 66 0.00 3.69 -12.20
N ALA A 67 -0.07 2.42 -11.81
CA ALA A 67 -1.22 1.56 -12.02
C ALA A 67 -2.47 2.07 -11.27
N GLY A 68 -2.33 2.43 -9.99
CA GLY A 68 -3.44 2.96 -9.20
C GLY A 68 -3.97 4.29 -9.73
N VAL A 69 -3.06 5.21 -10.11
CA VAL A 69 -3.44 6.49 -10.74
C VAL A 69 -4.08 6.26 -12.11
N ALA A 70 -3.57 5.30 -12.91
CA ALA A 70 -4.14 4.97 -14.23
C ALA A 70 -5.58 4.47 -14.12
N VAL A 71 -5.87 3.56 -13.18
CA VAL A 71 -7.23 3.06 -12.94
C VAL A 71 -8.16 4.19 -12.45
N CYS A 72 -7.68 5.03 -11.54
CA CYS A 72 -8.45 6.19 -11.07
C CYS A 72 -8.78 7.16 -12.22
N ARG A 73 -7.80 7.48 -13.07
CA ARG A 73 -8.01 8.32 -14.26
C ARG A 73 -9.00 7.68 -15.24
N ALA A 74 -8.87 6.38 -15.52
CA ALA A 74 -9.79 5.64 -16.39
C ALA A 74 -11.24 5.67 -15.86
N TYR A 75 -11.41 5.52 -14.55
CA TYR A 75 -12.69 5.62 -13.90
C TYR A 75 -13.31 7.03 -14.06
N LEU A 76 -12.52 8.08 -13.83
CA LEU A 76 -12.99 9.47 -13.96
C LEU A 76 -13.31 9.84 -15.42
N GLU A 77 -12.48 9.42 -16.39
CA GLU A 77 -12.75 9.64 -17.83
C GLU A 77 -14.02 8.91 -18.29
N ALA A 78 -14.35 7.77 -17.68
CA ALA A 78 -15.60 7.06 -17.95
C ALA A 78 -16.83 7.73 -17.29
N GLY A 79 -16.67 8.86 -16.60
CA GLY A 79 -17.76 9.62 -15.99
C GLY A 79 -18.07 9.21 -14.55
N GLY A 80 -17.16 8.51 -13.90
CA GLY A 80 -17.32 8.11 -12.49
C GLY A 80 -17.33 9.29 -11.54
N LYS A 81 -18.11 9.18 -10.46
CA LYS A 81 -18.22 10.20 -9.41
C LYS A 81 -16.99 10.20 -8.49
N THR A 82 -16.71 11.35 -7.92
CA THR A 82 -15.65 11.49 -6.92
C THR A 82 -15.99 10.72 -5.65
N PRO A 83 -15.08 9.89 -5.11
CA PRO A 83 -15.29 9.20 -3.83
C PRO A 83 -15.31 10.21 -2.67
N ALA A 84 -16.00 9.87 -1.59
CA ALA A 84 -16.04 10.69 -0.38
C ALA A 84 -14.72 10.65 0.41
N VAL A 85 -13.99 9.56 0.28
CA VAL A 85 -12.74 9.29 1.01
C VAL A 85 -11.86 8.36 0.19
N VAL A 86 -10.57 8.51 0.36
CA VAL A 86 -9.57 7.62 -0.22
C VAL A 86 -8.62 7.10 0.86
N ALA A 87 -8.17 5.88 0.70
CA ALA A 87 -7.13 5.27 1.53
C ALA A 87 -6.25 4.36 0.68
N GLY A 88 -5.01 4.19 1.07
CA GLY A 88 -4.12 3.28 0.36
C GLY A 88 -3.27 2.48 1.34
N HIS A 89 -2.98 1.23 1.01
CA HIS A 89 -2.16 0.36 1.83
C HIS A 89 -0.69 0.61 1.56
N SER A 90 0.08 1.05 2.55
CA SER A 90 1.52 1.35 2.44
C SER A 90 1.82 2.28 1.25
N LEU A 91 2.44 1.82 0.19
CA LEU A 91 2.67 2.56 -1.06
C LEU A 91 1.38 3.21 -1.59
N GLY A 92 0.25 2.52 -1.47
CA GLY A 92 -1.06 3.02 -1.92
C GLY A 92 -1.49 4.35 -1.27
N GLU A 93 -0.96 4.72 -0.11
CA GLU A 93 -1.22 6.02 0.52
C GLU A 93 -0.73 7.18 -0.35
N TYR A 94 0.39 7.02 -1.06
CA TYR A 94 0.88 8.00 -2.03
C TYR A 94 -0.05 8.11 -3.24
N THR A 95 -0.58 6.98 -3.71
CA THR A 95 -1.59 6.96 -4.77
C THR A 95 -2.87 7.68 -4.32
N ALA A 96 -3.29 7.46 -3.08
CA ALA A 96 -4.44 8.16 -2.50
C ALA A 96 -4.23 9.68 -2.44
N LEU A 97 -3.04 10.15 -2.08
CA LEU A 97 -2.70 11.58 -2.10
C LEU A 97 -2.73 12.19 -3.50
N VAL A 98 -2.26 11.45 -4.51
CA VAL A 98 -2.38 11.88 -5.92
C VAL A 98 -3.84 11.95 -6.34
N ALA A 99 -4.64 10.93 -6.06
CA ALA A 99 -6.07 10.90 -6.38
C ALA A 99 -6.85 12.02 -5.69
N ALA A 100 -6.43 12.38 -4.47
CA ALA A 100 -7.00 13.49 -3.71
C ALA A 100 -6.52 14.88 -4.17
N GLY A 101 -5.61 14.96 -5.15
CA GLY A 101 -5.04 16.21 -5.64
C GLY A 101 -4.09 16.90 -4.65
N ALA A 102 -3.64 16.19 -3.62
CA ALA A 102 -2.72 16.70 -2.61
C ALA A 102 -1.24 16.61 -3.05
N LEU A 103 -0.91 15.64 -3.87
CA LEU A 103 0.44 15.40 -4.37
C LEU A 103 0.42 15.34 -5.90
N ASP A 104 1.31 16.09 -6.55
CA ASP A 104 1.50 16.02 -8.01
C ASP A 104 1.98 14.62 -8.42
N PHE A 105 1.49 14.12 -9.56
CA PHE A 105 1.82 12.76 -9.98
C PHE A 105 3.31 12.58 -10.32
N ALA A 106 3.92 13.53 -11.02
CA ALA A 106 5.34 13.45 -11.36
C ALA A 106 6.22 13.50 -10.12
N ASP A 107 5.85 14.34 -9.13
CA ASP A 107 6.56 14.40 -7.84
C ASP A 107 6.32 13.14 -7.02
N ALA A 108 5.11 12.57 -7.05
CA ALA A 108 4.82 11.28 -6.41
C ALA A 108 5.66 10.15 -6.99
N VAL A 109 5.84 10.10 -8.32
CA VAL A 109 6.67 9.09 -8.99
C VAL A 109 8.13 9.17 -8.51
N LYS A 110 8.70 10.37 -8.44
CA LYS A 110 10.06 10.59 -7.89
C LYS A 110 10.14 10.20 -6.44
N LEU A 111 9.14 10.62 -5.65
CA LEU A 111 9.11 10.40 -4.20
C LEU A 111 9.01 8.92 -3.84
N VAL A 112 8.17 8.13 -4.52
CA VAL A 112 8.05 6.69 -4.24
C VAL A 112 9.27 5.90 -4.73
N ARG A 113 9.94 6.35 -5.80
CA ARG A 113 11.24 5.81 -6.21
C ARG A 113 12.28 6.05 -5.12
N LEU A 114 12.40 7.26 -4.64
CA LEU A 114 13.29 7.61 -3.53
C LEU A 114 12.95 6.83 -2.26
N ARG A 115 11.67 6.74 -1.91
CA ARG A 115 11.20 5.94 -0.77
C ARG A 115 11.69 4.50 -0.88
N ALA A 116 11.53 3.88 -2.03
CA ALA A 116 11.97 2.51 -2.27
C ALA A 116 13.49 2.33 -2.12
N GLU A 117 14.27 3.26 -2.66
CA GLU A 117 15.74 3.27 -2.55
C GLU A 117 16.19 3.46 -1.10
N LEU A 118 15.58 4.37 -0.37
CA LEU A 118 15.87 4.60 1.04
C LEU A 118 15.52 3.39 1.91
N MET A 119 14.38 2.76 1.67
CA MET A 119 13.96 1.55 2.37
C MET A 119 14.92 0.38 2.06
N GLN A 120 15.31 0.21 0.79
CA GLN A 120 16.24 -0.84 0.37
C GLN A 120 17.64 -0.64 0.98
N SER A 121 18.07 0.60 1.17
CA SER A 121 19.38 0.94 1.73
C SER A 121 19.40 1.01 3.27
N ALA A 122 18.25 1.00 3.93
CA ALA A 122 18.16 1.15 5.38
C ALA A 122 18.75 -0.03 6.14
N VAL A 123 18.68 -1.22 5.53
CA VAL A 123 19.17 -2.47 6.12
C VAL A 123 19.96 -3.23 5.06
N PRO A 124 21.15 -3.78 5.39
CA PRO A 124 21.90 -4.62 4.46
C PRO A 124 21.05 -5.78 3.94
N GLN A 125 21.29 -6.20 2.71
CA GLN A 125 20.58 -7.33 2.11
C GLN A 125 20.74 -8.60 2.96
N GLY A 126 19.62 -9.29 3.21
CA GLY A 126 19.57 -10.52 4.01
C GLY A 126 19.54 -10.30 5.53
N VAL A 127 19.69 -9.07 6.01
CA VAL A 127 19.56 -8.75 7.45
C VAL A 127 18.11 -8.60 7.89
N GLY A 128 17.26 -8.08 7.01
CA GLY A 128 15.83 -7.90 7.26
C GLY A 128 14.98 -9.01 6.65
N ALA A 129 13.81 -9.25 7.24
CA ALA A 129 12.81 -10.17 6.72
C ALA A 129 11.39 -9.71 7.09
N MET A 130 10.41 -10.26 6.39
CA MET A 130 8.99 -10.14 6.70
C MET A 130 8.31 -11.51 6.62
N ALA A 131 7.26 -11.71 7.41
CA ALA A 131 6.47 -12.93 7.38
C ALA A 131 5.00 -12.64 7.67
N ALA A 132 4.11 -13.42 7.06
CA ALA A 132 2.67 -13.38 7.34
C ALA A 132 2.31 -14.42 8.39
N ILE A 133 1.64 -14.00 9.45
CA ILE A 133 1.11 -14.86 10.51
C ILE A 133 -0.40 -14.94 10.33
N LEU A 134 -0.93 -16.14 10.19
CA LEU A 134 -2.35 -16.40 9.95
C LEU A 134 -2.95 -17.20 11.09
N GLY A 135 -4.12 -16.76 11.57
CA GLY A 135 -4.93 -17.50 12.54
C GLY A 135 -4.66 -17.21 14.01
N LEU A 136 -3.90 -16.16 14.32
CA LEU A 136 -3.73 -15.62 15.66
C LEU A 136 -4.34 -14.22 15.77
N GLU A 137 -4.75 -13.83 16.97
CA GLU A 137 -5.22 -12.49 17.26
C GLU A 137 -4.05 -11.49 17.30
N ASP A 138 -4.32 -10.21 16.98
CA ASP A 138 -3.31 -9.16 16.87
C ASP A 138 -2.43 -9.05 18.14
N GLU A 139 -3.04 -9.11 19.33
CA GLU A 139 -2.32 -9.01 20.61
C GLU A 139 -1.42 -10.23 20.88
N GLN A 140 -1.83 -11.42 20.42
CA GLN A 140 -0.98 -12.61 20.49
C GLN A 140 0.27 -12.45 19.61
N VAL A 141 0.10 -11.93 18.39
CA VAL A 141 1.22 -11.69 17.48
C VAL A 141 2.16 -10.63 18.05
N LYS A 142 1.64 -9.54 18.64
CA LYS A 142 2.46 -8.52 19.30
C LYS A 142 3.27 -9.09 20.46
N ALA A 143 2.64 -9.92 21.32
CA ALA A 143 3.34 -10.58 22.43
C ALA A 143 4.44 -11.51 21.94
N ILE A 144 4.18 -12.31 20.90
CA ILE A 144 5.16 -13.20 20.27
C ILE A 144 6.35 -12.39 19.72
N CYS A 145 6.09 -11.27 19.05
CA CYS A 145 7.16 -10.41 18.56
C CYS A 145 8.01 -9.86 19.70
N ALA A 146 7.40 -9.41 20.79
CA ALA A 146 8.12 -8.87 21.94
C ALA A 146 9.04 -9.92 22.59
N GLU A 147 8.58 -11.17 22.74
CA GLU A 147 9.38 -12.27 23.28
C GLU A 147 10.48 -12.74 22.32
N ALA A 148 10.18 -12.78 21.00
CA ALA A 148 11.11 -13.24 19.99
C ALA A 148 12.21 -12.22 19.67
N ALA A 149 12.05 -10.95 20.03
CA ALA A 149 13.01 -9.88 19.74
C ALA A 149 14.41 -10.17 20.30
N GLN A 150 14.52 -10.53 21.59
CA GLN A 150 15.78 -10.94 22.23
C GLN A 150 16.97 -10.01 21.94
N GLY A 151 16.71 -8.69 21.97
CA GLY A 151 17.72 -7.66 21.68
C GLY A 151 17.81 -7.25 20.19
N GLU A 152 17.10 -7.92 19.30
CA GLU A 152 16.90 -7.54 17.91
C GLU A 152 15.51 -6.91 17.71
N VAL A 153 15.20 -6.53 16.47
CA VAL A 153 13.88 -5.98 16.11
C VAL A 153 13.04 -7.07 15.45
N VAL A 154 11.83 -7.29 15.95
CA VAL A 154 10.71 -7.90 15.23
C VAL A 154 9.42 -7.29 15.75
N GLU A 155 8.60 -6.80 14.85
CA GLU A 155 7.38 -6.05 15.16
C GLU A 155 6.21 -6.49 14.28
N ALA A 156 4.98 -6.39 14.80
CA ALA A 156 3.76 -6.54 14.01
C ALA A 156 3.54 -5.26 13.21
N VAL A 157 3.56 -5.36 11.89
CA VAL A 157 3.67 -4.19 10.99
C VAL A 157 2.52 -3.99 10.03
N ASN A 158 1.72 -5.02 9.73
CA ASN A 158 0.51 -4.86 8.93
C ASN A 158 -0.63 -5.63 9.59
N PHE A 159 -1.61 -4.90 10.08
CA PHE A 159 -2.87 -5.45 10.58
C PHE A 159 -3.87 -5.48 9.44
N ASN A 160 -3.77 -6.55 8.61
CA ASN A 160 -4.46 -6.62 7.32
C ASN A 160 -5.93 -7.05 7.44
N SER A 161 -6.23 -7.97 8.33
CA SER A 161 -7.58 -8.39 8.70
C SER A 161 -7.53 -9.18 10.02
N PRO A 162 -8.64 -9.41 10.71
CA PRO A 162 -8.65 -10.31 11.86
C PRO A 162 -7.99 -11.64 11.53
N GLY A 163 -7.00 -12.03 12.33
CA GLY A 163 -6.22 -13.24 12.12
C GLY A 163 -5.24 -13.22 10.94
N GLN A 164 -4.91 -12.04 10.39
CA GLN A 164 -3.88 -11.88 9.36
C GLN A 164 -2.99 -10.67 9.67
N VAL A 165 -1.82 -10.94 10.23
CA VAL A 165 -0.83 -9.94 10.62
C VAL A 165 0.49 -10.22 9.92
N VAL A 166 1.14 -9.19 9.41
CA VAL A 166 2.52 -9.28 8.91
C VAL A 166 3.46 -8.79 10.00
N ILE A 167 4.55 -9.52 10.18
CA ILE A 167 5.66 -9.15 11.06
C ILE A 167 6.90 -8.81 10.24
N ALA A 168 7.73 -7.90 10.75
CA ALA A 168 8.96 -7.48 10.09
C ALA A 168 10.05 -7.18 11.13
N GLY A 169 11.30 -7.36 10.73
CA GLY A 169 12.45 -7.07 11.58
C GLY A 169 13.72 -7.72 11.09
N ASN A 170 14.65 -7.99 12.02
CA ASN A 170 15.84 -8.76 11.75
C ASN A 170 15.46 -10.20 11.38
N ALA A 171 16.10 -10.76 10.37
CA ALA A 171 15.74 -12.08 9.83
C ALA A 171 15.70 -13.18 10.89
N ALA A 172 16.69 -13.24 11.79
CA ALA A 172 16.73 -14.22 12.87
C ALA A 172 15.58 -14.04 13.86
N ALA A 173 15.23 -12.81 14.21
CA ALA A 173 14.11 -12.51 15.10
C ALA A 173 12.76 -12.84 14.46
N VAL A 174 12.60 -12.55 13.16
CA VAL A 174 11.41 -12.94 12.39
C VAL A 174 11.27 -14.46 12.35
N GLU A 175 12.35 -15.21 12.16
CA GLU A 175 12.32 -16.69 12.19
C GLU A 175 11.90 -17.22 13.57
N ARG A 176 12.46 -16.67 14.67
CA ARG A 176 12.04 -17.03 16.03
C ARG A 176 10.53 -16.74 16.24
N ALA A 177 10.06 -15.57 15.79
CA ALA A 177 8.65 -15.19 15.91
C ALA A 177 7.76 -16.13 15.10
N MET A 178 8.15 -16.52 13.88
CA MET A 178 7.41 -17.50 13.07
C MET A 178 7.30 -18.86 13.76
N ASN A 179 8.37 -19.35 14.38
CA ASN A 179 8.36 -20.61 15.12
C ASN A 179 7.47 -20.52 16.37
N ALA A 180 7.61 -19.46 17.16
CA ALA A 180 6.77 -19.22 18.31
C ALA A 180 5.27 -19.06 17.93
N ALA A 181 4.97 -18.43 16.81
CA ALA A 181 3.60 -18.32 16.29
C ALA A 181 3.00 -19.70 15.95
N LYS A 182 3.80 -20.60 15.34
CA LYS A 182 3.36 -21.98 15.05
C LYS A 182 3.07 -22.74 16.35
N GLU A 183 3.94 -22.63 17.34
CA GLU A 183 3.77 -23.26 18.66
C GLU A 183 2.53 -22.71 19.38
N ALA A 184 2.21 -21.43 19.21
CA ALA A 184 1.02 -20.78 19.72
C ALA A 184 -0.29 -21.12 18.96
N GLY A 185 -0.21 -21.94 17.91
CA GLY A 185 -1.37 -22.41 17.17
C GLY A 185 -1.71 -21.60 15.91
N ALA A 186 -0.77 -20.80 15.38
CA ALA A 186 -0.95 -20.15 14.09
C ALA A 186 -1.25 -21.19 13.01
N LYS A 187 -2.26 -20.93 12.18
CA LYS A 187 -2.60 -21.79 11.03
C LYS A 187 -1.48 -21.82 10.01
N ARG A 188 -0.81 -20.69 9.82
CA ARG A 188 0.36 -20.55 8.95
C ARG A 188 1.26 -19.43 9.46
N ALA A 189 2.57 -19.61 9.28
CA ALA A 189 3.59 -18.59 9.39
C ALA A 189 4.45 -18.70 8.14
N LEU A 190 4.34 -17.73 7.22
CA LEU A 190 4.88 -17.80 5.87
C LEU A 190 5.88 -16.65 5.64
N PRO A 191 7.13 -16.94 5.28
CA PRO A 191 8.05 -15.89 4.87
C PRO A 191 7.53 -15.20 3.61
N LEU A 192 7.69 -13.87 3.56
CA LEU A 192 7.36 -13.11 2.36
C LEU A 192 8.62 -12.95 1.48
N PRO A 193 8.48 -12.97 0.14
CA PRO A 193 9.59 -12.84 -0.79
C PRO A 193 10.04 -11.38 -0.92
N VAL A 194 10.34 -10.74 0.22
CA VAL A 194 10.79 -9.34 0.32
C VAL A 194 11.95 -9.26 1.29
N SER A 195 12.95 -8.45 0.96
CA SER A 195 14.16 -8.29 1.78
C SER A 195 14.14 -7.04 2.66
N VAL A 196 13.17 -6.14 2.44
CA VAL A 196 13.05 -4.89 3.19
C VAL A 196 12.07 -5.08 4.33
N PRO A 197 12.49 -4.95 5.61
CA PRO A 197 11.61 -5.07 6.76
C PRO A 197 10.79 -3.78 6.95
N SER A 198 9.76 -3.61 6.12
CA SER A 198 8.92 -2.41 6.07
C SER A 198 8.13 -2.20 7.35
N HIS A 199 7.86 -0.95 7.69
CA HIS A 199 6.96 -0.52 8.77
C HIS A 199 7.41 -0.88 10.20
N CYS A 200 8.65 -1.29 10.41
CA CYS A 200 9.26 -1.50 11.72
C CYS A 200 10.33 -0.45 12.03
N SER A 201 10.83 -0.44 13.25
CA SER A 201 11.81 0.54 13.72
C SER A 201 13.14 0.54 12.96
N LEU A 202 13.47 -0.55 12.23
CA LEU A 202 14.63 -0.59 11.33
C LEU A 202 14.53 0.40 10.16
N MET A 203 13.33 0.91 9.87
CA MET A 203 13.11 1.91 8.81
C MET A 203 13.33 3.36 9.26
N LYS A 204 13.60 3.63 10.54
CA LYS A 204 13.85 5.00 11.04
C LYS A 204 14.91 5.76 10.25
N PRO A 205 16.08 5.18 9.90
CA PRO A 205 17.08 5.91 9.10
C PRO A 205 16.57 6.28 7.70
N ALA A 206 15.73 5.45 7.08
CA ALA A 206 15.07 5.78 5.80
C ALA A 206 14.05 6.90 5.99
N ALA A 207 13.30 6.87 7.08
CA ALA A 207 12.30 7.89 7.41
C ALA A 207 12.92 9.28 7.62
N GLU A 208 14.06 9.36 8.29
CA GLU A 208 14.81 10.64 8.47
C GLU A 208 15.22 11.23 7.12
N LYS A 209 15.74 10.41 6.20
CA LYS A 209 16.11 10.86 4.85
C LYS A 209 14.89 11.24 4.01
N LEU A 210 13.77 10.50 4.16
CA LEU A 210 12.51 10.84 3.51
C LEU A 210 11.97 12.18 4.03
N ALA A 211 12.08 12.45 5.33
CA ALA A 211 11.69 13.73 5.92
C ALA A 211 12.45 14.91 5.28
N GLU A 212 13.76 14.77 5.04
CA GLU A 212 14.54 15.79 4.34
C GLU A 212 14.05 16.00 2.90
N ALA A 213 13.79 14.91 2.17
CA ALA A 213 13.28 15.02 0.80
C ALA A 213 11.89 15.68 0.75
N LEU A 214 11.03 15.39 1.70
CA LEU A 214 9.68 15.97 1.77
C LEU A 214 9.68 17.49 2.03
N LYS A 215 10.75 18.07 2.52
CA LYS A 215 10.86 19.53 2.67
C LYS A 215 10.74 20.28 1.34
N THR A 216 11.16 19.66 0.24
CA THR A 216 11.12 20.24 -1.10
C THR A 216 9.92 19.80 -1.93
N VAL A 217 9.09 18.89 -1.42
CA VAL A 217 7.88 18.42 -2.08
C VAL A 217 6.70 19.30 -1.68
N GLU A 218 5.97 19.80 -2.67
CA GLU A 218 4.72 20.53 -2.43
C GLU A 218 3.60 19.54 -2.10
N ILE A 219 3.02 19.67 -0.93
CA ILE A 219 1.77 19.00 -0.54
C ILE A 219 0.69 20.06 -0.44
N LYS A 220 -0.39 19.87 -1.19
CA LYS A 220 -1.58 20.73 -1.18
C LYS A 220 -2.62 20.17 -0.22
N GLN A 221 -3.56 21.01 0.19
CA GLN A 221 -4.75 20.53 0.90
C GLN A 221 -5.49 19.50 0.03
N PRO A 222 -5.76 18.30 0.55
CA PRO A 222 -6.50 17.28 -0.20
C PRO A 222 -7.91 17.75 -0.55
N LYS A 223 -8.33 17.50 -1.79
CA LYS A 223 -9.72 17.76 -2.25
C LYS A 223 -10.67 16.64 -1.84
N ILE A 224 -10.14 15.49 -1.53
CA ILE A 224 -10.83 14.30 -1.04
C ILE A 224 -10.13 13.89 0.24
N ARG A 225 -10.89 13.53 1.28
CA ARG A 225 -10.34 13.08 2.56
C ARG A 225 -9.45 11.85 2.36
N VAL A 226 -8.21 11.91 2.83
CA VAL A 226 -7.23 10.81 2.78
C VAL A 226 -7.03 10.25 4.18
N ILE A 227 -7.24 8.94 4.37
CA ILE A 227 -6.96 8.26 5.64
C ILE A 227 -5.52 7.74 5.63
N HIS A 228 -4.74 8.19 6.61
CA HIS A 228 -3.33 7.82 6.77
C HIS A 228 -3.17 6.51 7.55
N ASN A 229 -2.22 5.66 7.13
CA ASN A 229 -2.05 4.30 7.65
C ASN A 229 -1.68 4.24 9.13
N ALA A 230 -0.77 5.10 9.55
CA ALA A 230 -0.23 5.04 10.92
C ALA A 230 -1.23 5.54 11.97
N ASP A 231 -2.08 6.51 11.62
CA ASP A 231 -2.95 7.21 12.57
C ASP A 231 -4.41 6.84 12.46
N VAL A 232 -4.84 6.27 11.32
CA VAL A 232 -6.26 6.07 10.96
C VAL A 232 -7.02 7.41 11.03
N ALA A 233 -6.37 8.47 10.56
CA ALA A 233 -6.89 9.84 10.61
C ALA A 233 -6.63 10.56 9.28
N ALA A 234 -7.38 11.63 9.05
CA ALA A 234 -7.20 12.51 7.89
C ALA A 234 -6.62 13.85 8.33
N TYR A 235 -5.82 14.45 7.46
CA TYR A 235 -5.21 15.76 7.67
C TYR A 235 -5.40 16.66 6.46
N ASP A 236 -5.70 17.93 6.70
CA ASP A 236 -5.77 18.98 5.68
C ASP A 236 -4.48 19.79 5.60
N ASP A 237 -3.65 19.73 6.64
CA ASP A 237 -2.40 20.45 6.78
C ASP A 237 -1.23 19.71 6.14
N ALA A 238 -0.48 20.39 5.28
CA ALA A 238 0.63 19.83 4.53
C ALA A 238 1.73 19.23 5.43
N GLU A 239 2.09 19.90 6.52
CA GLU A 239 3.15 19.42 7.42
C GLU A 239 2.70 18.18 8.21
N LYS A 240 1.42 18.11 8.59
CA LYS A 240 0.86 16.90 9.22
C LYS A 240 0.83 15.72 8.25
N ILE A 241 0.53 15.97 6.97
CA ILE A 241 0.58 14.93 5.93
C ILE A 241 2.01 14.43 5.74
N LYS A 242 2.98 15.34 5.63
CA LYS A 242 4.41 14.97 5.51
C LYS A 242 4.88 14.16 6.73
N ASP A 243 4.53 14.59 7.94
CA ASP A 243 4.84 13.85 9.17
C ASP A 243 4.21 12.45 9.17
N ALA A 244 2.95 12.33 8.75
CA ALA A 244 2.28 11.03 8.63
C ALA A 244 3.00 10.09 7.64
N LEU A 245 3.46 10.60 6.49
CA LEU A 245 4.25 9.84 5.52
C LEU A 245 5.60 9.39 6.07
N VAL A 246 6.27 10.23 6.86
CA VAL A 246 7.54 9.89 7.53
C VAL A 246 7.32 8.78 8.55
N ARG A 247 6.32 8.93 9.43
CA ARG A 247 6.00 7.94 10.45
C ARG A 247 5.51 6.63 9.86
N GLN A 248 4.85 6.65 8.71
CA GLN A 248 4.38 5.45 8.01
C GLN A 248 5.52 4.45 7.75
N LEU A 249 6.76 4.91 7.50
CA LEU A 249 7.86 3.99 7.18
C LEU A 249 8.21 3.04 8.33
N TYR A 250 8.05 3.51 9.58
CA TYR A 250 8.41 2.75 10.78
C TYR A 250 7.22 2.51 11.75
N SER A 251 6.00 2.72 11.24
CA SER A 251 4.76 2.47 12.00
C SER A 251 3.90 1.45 11.29
N PRO A 252 3.05 0.71 12.01
CA PRO A 252 2.19 -0.29 11.41
C PRO A 252 1.17 0.31 10.43
N VAL A 253 0.86 -0.45 9.38
CA VAL A 253 -0.31 -0.20 8.55
C VAL A 253 -1.55 -0.76 9.27
N ARG A 254 -2.40 0.12 9.77
CA ARG A 254 -3.61 -0.20 10.55
C ARG A 254 -4.81 -0.38 9.64
N TRP A 255 -4.72 -1.32 8.68
CA TRP A 255 -5.72 -1.48 7.63
C TRP A 255 -7.08 -1.94 8.15
N THR A 256 -7.09 -2.89 9.08
CA THR A 256 -8.31 -3.35 9.75
C THR A 256 -9.07 -2.19 10.41
N GLU A 257 -8.35 -1.32 11.11
CA GLU A 257 -8.95 -0.15 11.77
C GLU A 257 -9.44 0.87 10.74
N THR A 258 -8.68 1.08 9.64
CA THR A 258 -9.08 1.99 8.57
C THR A 258 -10.43 1.58 7.96
N VAL A 259 -10.59 0.32 7.60
CA VAL A 259 -11.86 -0.18 7.03
C VAL A 259 -13.01 -0.08 8.04
N ASN A 260 -12.78 -0.49 9.30
CA ASN A 260 -13.81 -0.41 10.32
C ASN A 260 -14.21 1.03 10.66
N ALA A 261 -13.28 1.98 10.65
CA ALA A 261 -13.59 3.39 10.86
C ALA A 261 -14.52 3.93 9.75
N LEU A 262 -14.27 3.57 8.50
CA LEU A 262 -15.12 3.98 7.37
C LEU A 262 -16.51 3.35 7.46
N VAL A 263 -16.61 2.07 7.80
CA VAL A 263 -17.91 1.42 8.01
C VAL A 263 -18.68 2.08 9.15
N ALA A 264 -18.02 2.41 10.28
CA ALA A 264 -18.64 3.12 11.39
C ALA A 264 -19.17 4.52 11.01
N GLU A 265 -18.58 5.15 10.01
CA GLU A 265 -19.07 6.41 9.42
C GLU A 265 -20.19 6.21 8.38
N GLY A 266 -20.61 4.97 8.12
CA GLY A 266 -21.63 4.62 7.12
C GLY A 266 -21.09 4.53 5.67
N ILE A 267 -19.77 4.51 5.48
CA ILE A 267 -19.14 4.30 4.18
C ILE A 267 -18.83 2.81 4.05
N THR A 268 -19.82 2.05 3.58
CA THR A 268 -19.75 0.59 3.45
C THR A 268 -19.35 0.14 2.04
N GLU A 269 -19.52 0.99 1.03
CA GLU A 269 -19.15 0.70 -0.35
C GLU A 269 -17.77 1.26 -0.67
N SER A 270 -16.96 0.49 -1.38
CA SER A 270 -15.63 0.92 -1.83
C SER A 270 -15.23 0.26 -3.14
N ALA A 271 -14.22 0.83 -3.79
CA ALA A 271 -13.56 0.21 -4.94
C ALA A 271 -12.04 0.15 -4.73
N GLU A 272 -11.45 -0.99 -5.04
CA GLU A 272 -9.99 -1.14 -5.14
C GLU A 272 -9.53 -0.68 -6.51
N CYS A 273 -8.83 0.46 -6.56
CA CYS A 273 -8.31 1.08 -7.77
C CYS A 273 -6.84 0.69 -7.96
N GLY A 274 -6.58 -0.27 -8.83
CA GLY A 274 -5.26 -0.79 -9.10
C GLY A 274 -5.27 -2.25 -9.50
N PRO A 275 -4.11 -2.87 -9.68
CA PRO A 275 -4.03 -4.28 -10.06
C PRO A 275 -4.41 -5.19 -8.89
N GLY A 276 -4.97 -6.34 -9.23
CA GLY A 276 -5.34 -7.37 -8.27
C GLY A 276 -6.65 -7.09 -7.52
N LYS A 277 -6.86 -7.85 -6.45
CA LYS A 277 -8.08 -7.80 -5.61
C LYS A 277 -7.77 -8.09 -4.14
N VAL A 278 -6.60 -7.65 -3.71
CA VAL A 278 -6.10 -7.94 -2.34
C VAL A 278 -6.94 -7.19 -1.31
N LEU A 279 -7.13 -5.88 -1.50
CA LEU A 279 -7.87 -5.05 -0.55
C LEU A 279 -9.36 -5.38 -0.56
N ALA A 280 -9.94 -5.73 -1.71
CA ALA A 280 -11.31 -6.23 -1.81
C ALA A 280 -11.49 -7.52 -1.00
N GLY A 281 -10.53 -8.45 -1.09
CA GLY A 281 -10.52 -9.67 -0.28
C GLY A 281 -10.36 -9.41 1.21
N LEU A 282 -9.57 -8.41 1.61
CA LEU A 282 -9.38 -8.01 2.99
C LEU A 282 -10.64 -7.34 3.57
N ALA A 283 -11.25 -6.41 2.84
CA ALA A 283 -12.44 -5.68 3.29
C ALA A 283 -13.54 -6.65 3.75
N LYS A 284 -13.84 -7.67 2.98
CA LYS A 284 -14.83 -8.70 3.31
C LYS A 284 -14.49 -9.49 4.59
N ARG A 285 -13.19 -9.69 4.87
CA ARG A 285 -12.73 -10.40 6.08
C ARG A 285 -12.74 -9.49 7.32
N ILE A 286 -12.52 -8.19 7.11
CA ILE A 286 -12.50 -7.19 8.17
C ILE A 286 -13.90 -6.96 8.70
N ASN A 287 -14.84 -6.67 7.79
CA ASN A 287 -16.20 -6.32 8.19
C ASN A 287 -17.19 -6.85 7.14
N LYS A 288 -18.25 -7.52 7.61
CA LYS A 288 -19.28 -8.10 6.73
C LYS A 288 -20.09 -7.05 5.97
N GLU A 289 -20.15 -5.83 6.51
CA GLU A 289 -20.83 -4.69 5.87
C GLU A 289 -19.94 -4.00 4.83
N ALA A 290 -18.62 -4.22 4.86
CA ALA A 290 -17.69 -3.63 3.90
C ALA A 290 -17.74 -4.39 2.57
N VAL A 291 -18.28 -3.74 1.56
CA VAL A 291 -18.29 -4.21 0.17
C VAL A 291 -17.22 -3.48 -0.61
N CYS A 292 -16.28 -4.21 -1.20
CA CYS A 292 -15.22 -3.63 -2.01
C CYS A 292 -15.17 -4.30 -3.38
N SER A 293 -15.35 -3.52 -4.43
CA SER A 293 -15.28 -3.96 -5.82
C SER A 293 -13.87 -3.74 -6.37
N ALA A 294 -13.24 -4.79 -6.89
CA ALA A 294 -11.93 -4.65 -7.55
C ALA A 294 -12.12 -4.10 -8.97
N LEU A 295 -11.44 -2.99 -9.30
CA LEU A 295 -11.50 -2.38 -10.63
C LEU A 295 -10.28 -2.80 -11.45
N THR A 296 -10.28 -4.05 -11.94
CA THR A 296 -9.15 -4.61 -12.70
C THR A 296 -9.34 -4.61 -14.21
N ASN A 297 -10.50 -4.15 -14.69
CA ASN A 297 -10.81 -4.02 -16.12
C ASN A 297 -11.90 -2.97 -16.36
N SER A 298 -12.08 -2.60 -17.63
CA SER A 298 -13.05 -1.59 -18.07
C SER A 298 -14.51 -1.97 -17.76
N GLU A 299 -14.87 -3.26 -17.79
CA GLU A 299 -16.23 -3.72 -17.48
C GLU A 299 -16.56 -3.51 -16.00
N GLN A 300 -15.61 -3.82 -15.11
CA GLN A 300 -15.78 -3.59 -13.66
C GLN A 300 -15.88 -2.10 -13.33
N VAL A 301 -15.11 -1.26 -14.03
CA VAL A 301 -15.22 0.20 -13.92
C VAL A 301 -16.62 0.65 -14.31
N ALA A 302 -17.15 0.22 -15.48
CA ALA A 302 -18.49 0.57 -15.92
C ALA A 302 -19.55 0.09 -14.94
N ALA A 303 -19.48 -1.14 -14.49
CA ALA A 303 -20.43 -1.69 -13.52
C ALA A 303 -20.43 -0.92 -12.18
N PHE A 304 -19.25 -0.50 -11.72
CA PHE A 304 -19.15 0.30 -10.48
C PHE A 304 -19.75 1.69 -10.67
N ILE A 305 -19.54 2.32 -11.84
CA ILE A 305 -20.16 3.63 -12.17
C ILE A 305 -21.70 3.53 -12.23
N GLU A 306 -22.24 2.48 -12.84
CA GLU A 306 -23.68 2.25 -12.93
C GLU A 306 -24.34 2.06 -11.56
N ALA A 307 -23.60 1.47 -10.59
CA ALA A 307 -24.10 1.22 -9.25
C ALA A 307 -24.04 2.45 -8.33
N HIS A 308 -23.23 3.48 -8.65
CA HIS A 308 -22.96 4.65 -7.80
C HIS A 308 -23.18 5.96 -8.52
#